data_d8ca4ade74431f5ab50bd57d55daaa25
#
_entry.id   d8ca4ade74431f5ab50bd57d55daaa25
#
_cell.length_a   1.000
_cell.length_b   1.000
_cell.length_c   1.000
_cell.angle_alpha   90.00
_cell.angle_beta   90.00
_cell.angle_gamma   90.00
#
_symmetry.space_group_name_H-M   'P 1'
#
loop_
_entity.id
_entity.type
_entity.pdbx_description
1 polymer ?
#
loop_
_entity_poly.entity_id
_entity_poly.type
_entity_poly.pdbx_seq_one_letter_code
_entity_poly.pdbx_strand_id
1 'polypeptide(L)'
;TSVSTKKTTKEIDVRIGFNGLLLEFLKNTPPQKLFEDDVFPVIIKVRNNGAYSLEKDEKVILSLGVEKDYTKKVELLAAGKVQSAGIGNAATFNLEGKTKINTKGEEEVISYNIQAGKVDPQSEFHASTVIATLCYPYQTVLDTTVCVDTDISNLRPGKKACKAQDLILNNGQGAPIAITKIEVNMLPAEIDEQNQPRKIKPQFLIFIENKGQGTAIKKEVVKDFCTKS
;
A
#
# COMPACT_ATOMS: atom_id res chain seq x y z
N THR A 1 27.47 43.04 13.07
CA THR A 1 27.04 42.21 11.91
C THR A 1 26.52 40.89 12.45
N SER A 2 25.17 40.82 12.65
CA SER A 2 24.49 39.60 13.07
C SER A 2 24.24 38.72 11.86
N VAL A 3 24.89 37.57 11.80
CA VAL A 3 24.66 36.52 10.81
C VAL A 3 23.39 35.77 11.23
N SER A 4 22.26 36.04 10.54
CA SER A 4 21.03 35.30 10.69
C SER A 4 21.18 33.96 9.96
N THR A 5 21.47 32.90 10.70
CA THR A 5 21.40 31.52 10.20
C THR A 5 19.93 31.17 9.99
N LYS A 6 19.45 31.25 8.76
CA LYS A 6 18.19 30.63 8.35
C LYS A 6 18.29 29.11 8.63
N LYS A 7 17.69 28.64 9.71
CA LYS A 7 17.40 27.20 9.88
C LYS A 7 16.43 26.81 8.77
N THR A 8 16.93 26.17 7.74
CA THR A 8 16.11 25.47 6.75
C THR A 8 15.49 24.27 7.47
N THR A 9 14.25 24.40 7.89
CA THR A 9 13.44 23.27 8.34
C THR A 9 13.32 22.31 7.17
N LYS A 10 14.00 21.15 7.24
CA LYS A 10 13.92 20.10 6.24
C LYS A 10 12.44 19.66 6.18
N GLU A 11 11.79 19.96 5.08
CA GLU A 11 10.40 19.55 4.89
C GLU A 11 10.34 18.02 4.87
N ILE A 12 9.50 17.44 5.75
CA ILE A 12 9.35 15.99 5.84
C ILE A 12 8.48 15.57 4.66
N ASP A 13 9.08 14.87 3.71
CA ASP A 13 8.34 14.22 2.64
C ASP A 13 7.77 12.90 3.17
N VAL A 14 6.45 12.82 3.25
CA VAL A 14 5.73 11.62 3.70
C VAL A 14 5.47 10.62 2.58
N ARG A 15 5.65 11.04 1.32
CA ARG A 15 5.42 10.24 0.12
C ARG A 15 6.68 9.49 -0.32
N ILE A 16 7.29 8.78 0.64
CA ILE A 16 8.47 7.94 0.41
C ILE A 16 8.24 6.51 0.86
N GLY A 17 8.94 5.57 0.19
CA GLY A 17 8.84 4.13 0.43
C GLY A 17 7.77 3.46 -0.43
N PHE A 18 7.71 2.14 -0.29
CA PHE A 18 6.87 1.24 -1.10
C PHE A 18 5.81 0.51 -0.27
N ASN A 19 5.55 0.97 0.95
CA ASN A 19 4.60 0.33 1.82
C ASN A 19 3.22 0.99 1.71
N GLY A 20 2.18 0.15 1.80
CA GLY A 20 0.82 0.54 2.10
C GLY A 20 0.49 0.17 3.55
N LEU A 21 -0.54 -0.67 3.74
CA LEU A 21 -0.86 -1.22 5.04
C LEU A 21 0.04 -2.42 5.36
N LEU A 22 0.49 -2.48 6.60
CA LEU A 22 1.24 -3.60 7.16
C LEU A 22 0.37 -4.33 8.17
N LEU A 23 0.40 -5.66 8.13
CA LEU A 23 -0.31 -6.55 9.02
C LEU A 23 0.69 -7.40 9.80
N GLU A 24 0.51 -7.50 11.11
CA GLU A 24 1.29 -8.41 11.96
C GLU A 24 0.43 -9.02 13.06
N PHE A 25 0.63 -10.31 13.34
CA PHE A 25 0.10 -10.92 14.56
C PHE A 25 0.89 -10.42 15.76
N LEU A 26 0.21 -10.09 16.84
CA LEU A 26 0.91 -9.73 18.08
C LEU A 26 1.59 -10.97 18.67
N LYS A 27 2.69 -10.72 19.38
CA LYS A 27 3.49 -11.78 20.00
C LYS A 27 2.64 -12.68 20.89
N ASN A 28 2.82 -13.99 20.78
CA ASN A 28 2.09 -15.03 21.49
C ASN A 28 0.59 -15.11 21.16
N THR A 29 0.15 -14.56 20.04
CA THR A 29 -1.23 -14.72 19.53
C THR A 29 -1.19 -15.10 18.04
N PRO A 30 -1.80 -16.21 17.62
CA PRO A 30 -2.38 -17.25 18.48
C PRO A 30 -1.34 -17.96 19.36
N PRO A 31 -1.75 -18.57 20.49
CA PRO A 31 -0.86 -19.40 21.31
C PRO A 31 -0.32 -20.61 20.53
N GLN A 32 0.88 -21.06 20.86
CA GLN A 32 1.52 -22.20 20.17
C GLN A 32 0.92 -23.56 20.53
N LYS A 33 0.31 -23.67 21.70
CA LYS A 33 -0.31 -24.91 22.20
C LYS A 33 -1.64 -24.59 22.86
N LEU A 34 -2.64 -25.40 22.58
CA LEU A 34 -4.01 -25.29 23.05
C LEU A 34 -4.54 -26.68 23.34
N PHE A 35 -5.56 -26.73 24.20
CA PHE A 35 -6.36 -27.92 24.39
C PHE A 35 -7.67 -27.82 23.61
N GLU A 36 -8.33 -28.95 23.42
CA GLU A 36 -9.69 -29.00 22.89
C GLU A 36 -10.62 -28.09 23.73
N ASP A 37 -11.53 -27.42 23.04
CA ASP A 37 -12.52 -26.51 23.65
C ASP A 37 -11.96 -25.22 24.26
N ASP A 38 -10.64 -25.04 24.31
CA ASP A 38 -10.05 -23.78 24.77
C ASP A 38 -10.51 -22.59 23.94
N VAL A 39 -10.73 -21.46 24.63
CA VAL A 39 -10.96 -20.16 23.98
C VAL A 39 -9.68 -19.35 24.05
N PHE A 40 -9.18 -18.92 22.92
CA PHE A 40 -7.93 -18.21 22.82
C PHE A 40 -8.04 -16.93 21.96
N PRO A 41 -7.27 -15.89 22.27
CA PRO A 41 -7.25 -14.68 21.50
C PRO A 41 -6.35 -14.79 20.27
N VAL A 42 -6.80 -14.19 19.16
CA VAL A 42 -5.97 -13.85 18.00
C VAL A 42 -6.00 -12.34 17.85
N ILE A 43 -4.85 -11.71 18.00
CA ILE A 43 -4.73 -10.25 17.98
C ILE A 43 -3.84 -9.84 16.82
N ILE A 44 -4.38 -9.00 15.95
CA ILE A 44 -3.75 -8.55 14.73
C ILE A 44 -3.61 -7.03 14.80
N LYS A 45 -2.40 -6.54 14.54
CA LYS A 45 -2.15 -5.12 14.39
C LYS A 45 -2.03 -4.77 12.91
N VAL A 46 -2.75 -3.76 12.48
CA VAL A 46 -2.67 -3.20 11.14
C VAL A 46 -2.24 -1.74 11.24
N ARG A 47 -1.23 -1.35 10.49
CA ARG A 47 -0.73 0.02 10.41
C ARG A 47 -0.71 0.51 8.98
N ASN A 48 -1.16 1.73 8.74
CA ASN A 48 -0.97 2.39 7.46
C ASN A 48 0.43 3.04 7.41
N ASN A 49 1.38 2.31 6.83
CA ASN A 49 2.77 2.75 6.71
C ASN A 49 3.05 3.49 5.38
N GLY A 50 2.01 3.84 4.66
CA GLY A 50 2.08 4.62 3.42
C GLY A 50 1.54 6.04 3.56
N ALA A 51 1.44 6.74 2.46
CA ALA A 51 1.07 8.15 2.42
C ALA A 51 -0.42 8.42 2.14
N TYR A 52 -1.16 7.40 1.69
CA TYR A 52 -2.56 7.54 1.38
C TYR A 52 -3.43 7.27 2.60
N SER A 53 -4.31 8.21 2.94
CA SER A 53 -5.28 8.04 4.02
C SER A 53 -6.57 7.42 3.47
N LEU A 54 -7.03 6.34 4.12
CA LEU A 54 -8.29 5.70 3.78
C LEU A 54 -9.43 6.50 4.41
N GLU A 55 -10.28 7.10 3.59
CA GLU A 55 -11.41 7.91 4.03
C GLU A 55 -12.57 7.03 4.53
N LYS A 56 -13.61 7.66 5.08
CA LYS A 56 -14.75 6.94 5.69
C LYS A 56 -15.44 5.93 4.78
N ASP A 57 -15.45 6.19 3.48
CA ASP A 57 -16.09 5.33 2.47
C ASP A 57 -15.13 4.26 1.91
N GLU A 58 -13.85 4.39 2.20
CA GLU A 58 -12.79 3.48 1.76
C GLU A 58 -12.36 2.57 2.90
N LYS A 59 -13.03 1.44 3.03
CA LYS A 59 -12.81 0.52 4.14
C LYS A 59 -11.73 -0.50 3.83
N VAL A 60 -10.88 -0.73 4.81
CA VAL A 60 -10.05 -1.93 4.90
C VAL A 60 -10.96 -3.11 5.24
N ILE A 61 -10.70 -4.26 4.64
CA ILE A 61 -11.33 -5.53 4.99
C ILE A 61 -10.23 -6.45 5.49
N LEU A 62 -10.33 -6.87 6.74
CA LEU A 62 -9.50 -7.89 7.34
C LEU A 62 -10.33 -9.13 7.54
N SER A 63 -10.00 -10.23 6.86
CA SER A 63 -10.64 -11.52 7.08
C SER A 63 -9.69 -12.48 7.79
N LEU A 64 -10.27 -13.31 8.67
CA LEU A 64 -9.56 -14.33 9.41
C LEU A 64 -10.02 -15.71 8.92
N GLY A 65 -9.10 -16.44 8.28
CA GLY A 65 -9.29 -17.82 7.86
C GLY A 65 -8.80 -18.78 8.94
N VAL A 66 -9.60 -19.78 9.22
CA VAL A 66 -9.31 -20.86 10.16
C VAL A 66 -9.77 -22.20 9.58
N GLU A 67 -9.19 -23.28 10.04
CA GLU A 67 -9.64 -24.62 9.68
C GLU A 67 -10.96 -24.95 10.37
N LYS A 68 -12.04 -25.10 9.58
CA LYS A 68 -13.41 -25.25 10.10
C LYS A 68 -13.60 -26.52 10.92
N ASP A 69 -12.91 -27.59 10.55
CA ASP A 69 -13.05 -28.90 11.23
C ASP A 69 -12.49 -28.86 12.64
N TYR A 70 -11.48 -28.00 12.88
CA TYR A 70 -10.81 -27.84 14.17
C TYR A 70 -11.15 -26.53 14.89
N THR A 71 -12.19 -25.84 14.42
CA THR A 71 -12.64 -24.56 15.02
C THR A 71 -14.15 -24.59 15.25
N LYS A 72 -14.58 -24.44 16.50
CA LYS A 72 -16.01 -24.38 16.85
C LYS A 72 -16.63 -23.00 16.60
N LYS A 73 -15.92 -21.95 16.98
CA LYS A 73 -16.42 -20.57 16.92
C LYS A 73 -15.29 -19.60 16.67
N VAL A 74 -15.57 -18.59 15.86
CA VAL A 74 -14.74 -17.38 15.73
C VAL A 74 -15.61 -16.19 16.05
N GLU A 75 -15.15 -15.31 16.91
CA GLU A 75 -15.88 -14.12 17.36
C GLU A 75 -15.01 -12.90 17.23
N LEU A 76 -15.41 -11.93 16.40
CA LEU A 76 -14.76 -10.63 16.30
C LEU A 76 -15.16 -9.78 17.52
N LEU A 77 -14.17 -9.28 18.22
CA LEU A 77 -14.36 -8.30 19.30
C LEU A 77 -14.32 -6.89 18.67
N ALA A 78 -15.48 -6.43 18.21
CA ALA A 78 -15.61 -5.11 17.61
C ALA A 78 -15.44 -4.02 18.69
N ALA A 79 -14.50 -3.10 18.46
CA ALA A 79 -14.22 -1.98 19.37
C ALA A 79 -13.75 -0.76 18.55
N GLY A 80 -14.09 0.45 19.02
CA GLY A 80 -13.63 1.69 18.39
C GLY A 80 -14.06 1.82 16.93
N LYS A 81 -13.08 1.91 16.03
CA LYS A 81 -13.30 2.02 14.57
C LYS A 81 -13.59 0.66 13.92
N VAL A 82 -13.29 -0.44 14.59
CA VAL A 82 -13.43 -1.80 14.07
C VAL A 82 -14.88 -2.23 14.13
N GLN A 83 -15.42 -2.61 12.97
CA GLN A 83 -16.79 -3.08 12.82
C GLN A 83 -16.82 -4.42 12.09
N SER A 84 -17.85 -5.23 12.30
CA SER A 84 -18.07 -6.41 11.48
C SER A 84 -18.41 -6.01 10.04
N ALA A 85 -17.81 -6.72 9.09
CA ALA A 85 -18.14 -6.56 7.67
C ALA A 85 -19.50 -7.17 7.30
N GLY A 86 -20.16 -7.91 8.23
CA GLY A 86 -21.40 -8.63 7.97
C GLY A 86 -21.22 -9.87 7.10
N ILE A 87 -19.99 -10.29 6.80
CA ILE A 87 -19.67 -11.47 5.98
C ILE A 87 -18.59 -12.27 6.71
N GLY A 88 -18.92 -13.50 7.11
CA GLY A 88 -18.00 -14.39 7.82
C GLY A 88 -17.35 -13.72 9.05
N ASN A 89 -16.07 -13.91 9.22
CA ASN A 89 -15.26 -13.35 10.31
C ASN A 89 -14.52 -12.06 9.91
N ALA A 90 -15.02 -11.34 8.90
CA ALA A 90 -14.34 -10.18 8.40
C ALA A 90 -14.63 -8.92 9.24
N ALA A 91 -13.59 -8.16 9.52
CA ALA A 91 -13.64 -6.84 10.14
C ALA A 91 -13.45 -5.74 9.10
N THR A 92 -14.06 -4.58 9.34
CA THR A 92 -13.83 -3.38 8.53
C THR A 92 -13.46 -2.21 9.41
N PHE A 93 -12.54 -1.39 8.91
CA PHE A 93 -12.08 -0.16 9.56
C PHE A 93 -11.45 0.78 8.52
N ASN A 94 -11.04 1.96 8.93
CA ASN A 94 -10.25 2.89 8.12
C ASN A 94 -9.01 3.34 8.89
N LEU A 95 -7.95 3.73 8.16
CA LEU A 95 -6.68 4.16 8.73
C LEU A 95 -6.13 5.36 7.97
N GLU A 96 -5.73 6.38 8.69
CA GLU A 96 -5.01 7.51 8.12
C GLU A 96 -3.57 7.12 7.76
N GLY A 97 -3.10 7.63 6.62
CA GLY A 97 -1.72 7.48 6.18
C GLY A 97 -0.76 8.37 6.96
N LYS A 98 0.50 8.33 6.55
CA LYS A 98 1.52 9.24 7.08
C LYS A 98 1.18 10.69 6.74
N THR A 99 1.31 11.56 7.72
CA THR A 99 1.18 13.01 7.59
C THR A 99 2.43 13.70 8.14
N LYS A 100 2.58 15.00 7.91
CA LYS A 100 3.66 15.78 8.52
C LYS A 100 3.61 15.78 10.05
N ILE A 101 2.42 15.58 10.63
CA ILE A 101 2.20 15.51 12.08
C ILE A 101 2.36 14.06 12.58
N ASN A 102 1.75 13.09 11.88
CA ASN A 102 1.87 11.67 12.20
C ASN A 102 2.72 10.97 11.13
N THR A 103 4.04 10.97 11.32
CA THR A 103 4.99 10.38 10.38
C THR A 103 5.02 8.85 10.39
N LYS A 104 4.36 8.22 11.36
CA LYS A 104 4.26 6.76 11.47
C LYS A 104 3.01 6.18 10.83
N GLY A 105 2.01 7.05 10.53
CA GLY A 105 0.68 6.63 10.13
C GLY A 105 -0.15 6.08 11.30
N GLU A 106 -1.41 5.83 11.05
CA GLU A 106 -2.35 5.31 12.05
C GLU A 106 -2.26 3.79 12.14
N GLU A 107 -2.51 3.25 13.33
CA GLU A 107 -2.60 1.81 13.57
C GLU A 107 -3.91 1.46 14.26
N GLU A 108 -4.39 0.25 14.00
CA GLU A 108 -5.57 -0.33 14.63
C GLU A 108 -5.24 -1.75 15.09
N VAL A 109 -5.85 -2.16 16.20
CA VAL A 109 -5.69 -3.50 16.77
C VAL A 109 -7.02 -4.22 16.70
N ILE A 110 -7.03 -5.33 15.99
CA ILE A 110 -8.21 -6.16 15.78
C ILE A 110 -8.06 -7.44 16.58
N SER A 111 -9.07 -7.74 17.40
CA SER A 111 -9.05 -8.90 18.29
C SER A 111 -10.18 -9.87 17.95
N TYR A 112 -9.83 -11.14 17.93
CA TYR A 112 -10.78 -12.25 17.78
C TYR A 112 -10.63 -13.19 18.96
N ASN A 113 -11.75 -13.77 19.40
CA ASN A 113 -11.77 -14.96 20.23
C ASN A 113 -12.10 -16.17 19.37
N ILE A 114 -11.26 -17.19 19.45
CA ILE A 114 -11.45 -18.45 18.72
C ILE A 114 -11.62 -19.57 19.73
N GLN A 115 -12.63 -20.41 19.54
CA GLN A 115 -12.80 -21.64 20.30
C GLN A 115 -12.29 -22.82 19.49
N ALA A 116 -11.30 -23.54 20.06
CA ALA A 116 -10.76 -24.74 19.46
C ALA A 116 -11.81 -25.85 19.32
N GLY A 117 -11.73 -26.59 18.26
CA GLY A 117 -12.49 -27.80 18.02
C GLY A 117 -11.92 -29.03 18.72
N LYS A 118 -12.38 -30.20 18.32
CA LYS A 118 -11.82 -31.48 18.74
C LYS A 118 -10.79 -31.96 17.74
N VAL A 119 -9.80 -32.64 18.23
CA VAL A 119 -8.81 -33.33 17.41
C VAL A 119 -9.44 -34.67 16.93
N ASP A 120 -8.96 -35.21 15.81
CA ASP A 120 -9.43 -36.44 15.28
C ASP A 120 -9.21 -37.61 16.29
N PRO A 121 -10.19 -38.55 16.40
CA PRO A 121 -10.01 -39.72 17.22
C PRO A 121 -8.71 -40.46 16.86
N GLN A 122 -7.92 -40.82 17.86
CA GLN A 122 -6.61 -41.48 17.71
C GLN A 122 -5.44 -40.54 17.33
N SER A 123 -5.65 -39.23 17.20
CA SER A 123 -4.57 -38.25 17.07
C SER A 123 -4.22 -37.65 18.42
N GLU A 124 -2.94 -37.53 18.73
CA GLU A 124 -2.47 -36.84 19.94
C GLU A 124 -2.50 -35.34 19.82
N PHE A 125 -2.37 -34.81 18.59
CA PHE A 125 -2.40 -33.38 18.28
C PHE A 125 -2.75 -33.12 16.81
N HIS A 126 -3.17 -31.90 16.52
CA HIS A 126 -3.36 -31.37 15.17
C HIS A 126 -2.68 -30.00 15.07
N ALA A 127 -1.96 -29.74 13.98
CA ALA A 127 -1.34 -28.46 13.70
C ALA A 127 -2.24 -27.61 12.82
N SER A 128 -2.99 -26.69 13.42
CA SER A 128 -3.89 -25.78 12.70
C SER A 128 -3.20 -24.51 12.25
N THR A 129 -3.67 -23.96 11.12
CA THR A 129 -3.19 -22.70 10.54
C THR A 129 -4.25 -21.62 10.68
N VAL A 130 -3.83 -20.45 11.14
CA VAL A 130 -4.64 -19.22 11.15
C VAL A 130 -4.06 -18.26 10.11
N ILE A 131 -4.92 -17.83 9.17
CA ILE A 131 -4.53 -16.94 8.06
C ILE A 131 -5.28 -15.61 8.19
N ALA A 132 -4.54 -14.51 8.17
CA ALA A 132 -5.12 -13.19 8.09
C ALA A 132 -4.92 -12.60 6.69
N THR A 133 -6.01 -12.20 6.04
CA THR A 133 -6.00 -11.57 4.72
C THR A 133 -6.48 -10.14 4.84
N LEU A 134 -5.66 -9.20 4.35
CA LEU A 134 -5.91 -7.77 4.40
C LEU A 134 -6.14 -7.22 3.00
N CYS A 135 -7.32 -6.69 2.74
CA CYS A 135 -7.67 -6.03 1.48
C CYS A 135 -8.02 -4.56 1.72
N TYR A 136 -7.49 -3.70 0.87
CA TYR A 136 -7.71 -2.26 0.99
C TYR A 136 -7.56 -1.55 -0.35
N PRO A 137 -8.34 -0.50 -0.62
CA PRO A 137 -8.06 0.39 -1.73
C PRO A 137 -6.79 1.20 -1.44
N TYR A 138 -6.04 1.56 -2.47
CA TYR A 138 -4.87 2.40 -2.28
C TYR A 138 -4.63 3.29 -3.49
N GLN A 139 -4.10 4.50 -3.26
CA GLN A 139 -3.77 5.45 -4.31
C GLN A 139 -2.29 5.84 -4.23
N THR A 140 -1.65 5.87 -5.39
CA THR A 140 -0.29 6.41 -5.56
C THR A 140 -0.39 7.77 -6.22
N VAL A 141 0.27 8.77 -5.65
CA VAL A 141 0.35 10.11 -6.22
C VAL A 141 1.82 10.45 -6.45
N LEU A 142 2.16 10.80 -7.69
CA LEU A 142 3.46 11.34 -8.06
C LEU A 142 3.28 12.77 -8.57
N ASP A 143 4.04 13.69 -8.00
CA ASP A 143 4.22 15.05 -8.51
C ASP A 143 5.68 15.25 -8.87
N THR A 144 5.96 15.50 -10.13
CA THR A 144 7.33 15.68 -10.64
C THR A 144 7.36 16.58 -11.87
N THR A 145 8.53 17.14 -12.14
CA THR A 145 8.73 18.02 -13.29
C THR A 145 9.59 17.31 -14.34
N VAL A 146 9.14 17.34 -15.59
CA VAL A 146 9.88 16.86 -16.75
C VAL A 146 10.28 18.01 -17.66
N CYS A 147 11.43 17.89 -18.29
CA CYS A 147 11.90 18.87 -19.27
C CYS A 147 11.37 18.53 -20.67
N VAL A 148 10.74 19.49 -21.31
CA VAL A 148 10.37 19.38 -22.74
C VAL A 148 11.36 20.22 -23.55
N ASP A 149 12.21 19.55 -24.34
CA ASP A 149 13.17 20.20 -25.21
C ASP A 149 12.58 20.42 -26.62
N THR A 150 12.38 21.66 -27.01
CA THR A 150 11.84 22.02 -28.32
C THR A 150 12.91 22.18 -29.41
N ASP A 151 14.19 22.04 -29.05
CA ASP A 151 15.32 22.15 -29.98
C ASP A 151 16.22 20.91 -29.87
N ILE A 152 15.68 19.75 -30.26
CA ILE A 152 16.39 18.45 -30.23
C ILE A 152 17.65 18.45 -31.12
N SER A 153 17.68 19.23 -32.18
CA SER A 153 18.81 19.32 -33.10
C SER A 153 19.87 20.35 -32.68
N ASN A 154 19.68 21.06 -31.55
CA ASN A 154 20.58 22.11 -31.03
C ASN A 154 20.90 23.23 -32.05
N LEU A 155 19.91 23.63 -32.83
CA LEU A 155 20.08 24.65 -33.88
C LEU A 155 19.93 26.08 -33.37
N ARG A 156 19.27 26.27 -32.23
CA ARG A 156 19.05 27.61 -31.66
C ARG A 156 20.26 28.05 -30.85
N PRO A 157 20.82 29.22 -31.13
CA PRO A 157 21.90 29.77 -30.31
C PRO A 157 21.38 30.09 -28.91
N GLY A 158 22.12 29.68 -27.88
CA GLY A 158 21.83 30.00 -26.51
C GLY A 158 21.88 28.79 -25.58
N LYS A 159 21.83 29.08 -24.27
CA LYS A 159 21.85 28.05 -23.23
C LYS A 159 20.43 27.50 -23.00
N LYS A 160 20.24 26.20 -23.10
CA LYS A 160 18.96 25.55 -22.79
C LYS A 160 18.64 25.69 -21.30
N ALA A 161 17.37 25.97 -20.99
CA ALA A 161 16.90 26.09 -19.61
C ALA A 161 16.92 24.77 -18.85
N CYS A 162 16.74 23.65 -19.58
CA CYS A 162 16.77 22.30 -19.03
C CYS A 162 17.23 21.30 -20.10
N LYS A 163 17.50 20.06 -19.70
CA LYS A 163 17.82 18.94 -20.57
C LYS A 163 16.73 17.86 -20.43
N ALA A 164 16.14 17.44 -21.57
CA ALA A 164 15.25 16.30 -21.59
C ALA A 164 16.04 15.03 -21.22
N GLN A 165 15.62 14.35 -20.19
CA GLN A 165 16.23 13.12 -19.69
C GLN A 165 15.20 12.27 -18.96
N ASP A 166 15.45 10.98 -18.93
CA ASP A 166 14.66 10.02 -18.17
C ASP A 166 14.72 10.35 -16.67
N LEU A 167 13.61 10.13 -15.99
CA LEU A 167 13.52 10.22 -14.53
C LEU A 167 13.49 8.82 -13.94
N ILE A 168 14.41 8.55 -13.02
CA ILE A 168 14.46 7.32 -12.22
C ILE A 168 13.98 7.66 -10.81
N LEU A 169 12.96 6.94 -10.34
CA LEU A 169 12.23 7.22 -9.11
C LEU A 169 12.44 6.10 -8.08
N ASN A 170 13.58 6.10 -7.42
CA ASN A 170 14.00 5.01 -6.52
C ASN A 170 13.41 5.08 -5.11
N ASN A 171 12.82 6.21 -4.74
CA ASN A 171 12.39 6.44 -3.35
C ASN A 171 10.95 5.98 -3.07
N GLY A 172 10.20 5.56 -4.09
CA GLY A 172 8.78 5.26 -3.98
C GLY A 172 7.92 6.49 -3.73
N GLN A 173 6.62 6.31 -3.58
CA GLN A 173 5.63 7.37 -3.35
C GLN A 173 4.77 7.12 -2.11
N GLY A 174 5.26 6.30 -1.16
CA GLY A 174 4.49 5.91 0.02
C GLY A 174 3.29 5.02 -0.31
N ALA A 175 3.45 4.15 -1.30
CA ALA A 175 2.41 3.26 -1.80
C ALA A 175 3.01 1.96 -2.36
N PRO A 176 2.28 0.82 -2.30
CA PRO A 176 2.80 -0.46 -2.79
C PRO A 176 2.92 -0.53 -4.32
N ILE A 177 2.05 0.15 -5.03
CA ILE A 177 2.17 0.33 -6.48
C ILE A 177 2.93 1.63 -6.71
N ALA A 178 4.09 1.56 -7.35
CA ALA A 178 4.98 2.70 -7.51
C ALA A 178 5.27 3.00 -8.97
N ILE A 179 5.44 4.28 -9.27
CA ILE A 179 6.03 4.73 -10.53
C ILE A 179 7.53 4.72 -10.34
N THR A 180 8.23 3.89 -11.11
CA THR A 180 9.68 3.64 -10.95
C THR A 180 10.53 4.40 -11.96
N LYS A 181 9.97 4.67 -13.14
CA LYS A 181 10.68 5.37 -14.21
C LYS A 181 9.70 6.16 -15.08
N ILE A 182 10.14 7.29 -15.60
CA ILE A 182 9.48 8.02 -16.68
C ILE A 182 10.52 8.24 -17.78
N GLU A 183 10.32 7.60 -18.94
CA GLU A 183 11.13 7.87 -20.14
C GLU A 183 10.55 9.08 -20.86
N VAL A 184 11.45 9.98 -21.28
CA VAL A 184 11.09 11.25 -21.89
C VAL A 184 11.64 11.30 -23.31
N ASN A 185 10.77 11.05 -24.30
CA ASN A 185 11.11 11.05 -25.71
C ASN A 185 10.55 12.31 -26.41
N MET A 186 11.40 12.97 -27.18
CA MET A 186 11.03 14.12 -28.01
C MET A 186 10.97 13.66 -29.47
N LEU A 187 9.76 13.49 -29.99
CA LEU A 187 9.55 13.03 -31.36
C LEU A 187 9.32 14.22 -32.29
N PRO A 188 9.94 14.29 -33.50
CA PRO A 188 9.59 15.29 -34.48
C PRO A 188 8.13 15.06 -34.94
N ALA A 189 7.31 16.12 -34.92
CA ALA A 189 5.92 16.06 -35.34
C ALA A 189 5.70 16.70 -36.72
N GLU A 190 6.45 17.77 -37.01
CA GLU A 190 6.47 18.40 -38.32
C GLU A 190 7.93 18.68 -38.71
N ILE A 191 8.27 18.46 -39.97
CA ILE A 191 9.61 18.65 -40.52
C ILE A 191 9.48 19.70 -41.60
N ASP A 192 10.43 20.63 -41.68
CA ASP A 192 10.48 21.64 -42.72
C ASP A 192 11.17 21.14 -44.00
N GLU A 193 11.24 22.00 -45.02
CA GLU A 193 11.86 21.68 -46.31
C GLU A 193 13.36 21.37 -46.20
N GLN A 194 14.01 21.82 -45.13
CA GLN A 194 15.41 21.56 -44.80
C GLN A 194 15.59 20.33 -43.89
N ASN A 195 14.53 19.50 -43.72
CA ASN A 195 14.51 18.30 -42.88
C ASN A 195 14.73 18.56 -41.41
N GLN A 196 14.36 19.77 -40.92
CA GLN A 196 14.49 20.17 -39.53
C GLN A 196 13.14 20.10 -38.78
N PRO A 197 13.13 19.65 -37.55
CA PRO A 197 11.88 19.57 -36.77
C PRO A 197 11.31 20.97 -36.49
N ARG A 198 10.14 21.27 -37.00
CA ARG A 198 9.37 22.51 -36.72
C ARG A 198 8.55 22.41 -35.45
N LYS A 199 8.00 21.21 -35.20
CA LYS A 199 7.24 20.90 -33.99
C LYS A 199 7.74 19.59 -33.42
N ILE A 200 7.65 19.46 -32.11
CA ILE A 200 7.92 18.24 -31.38
C ILE A 200 6.65 17.73 -30.72
N LYS A 201 6.57 16.40 -30.57
CA LYS A 201 5.56 15.69 -29.82
C LYS A 201 6.25 15.00 -28.66
N PRO A 202 6.15 15.54 -27.43
CA PRO A 202 6.70 14.85 -26.27
C PRO A 202 5.91 13.55 -26.02
N GLN A 203 6.63 12.45 -25.80
CA GLN A 203 6.10 11.16 -25.43
C GLN A 203 6.69 10.77 -24.08
N PHE A 204 5.83 10.41 -23.13
CA PHE A 204 6.22 9.94 -21.82
C PHE A 204 5.81 8.48 -21.67
N LEU A 205 6.76 7.59 -21.39
CA LEU A 205 6.48 6.20 -21.01
C LEU A 205 6.63 6.10 -19.51
N ILE A 206 5.54 5.75 -18.83
CA ILE A 206 5.47 5.68 -17.38
C ILE A 206 5.52 4.20 -16.97
N PHE A 207 6.54 3.82 -16.22
CA PHE A 207 6.71 2.48 -15.69
C PHE A 207 6.11 2.39 -14.31
N ILE A 208 5.15 1.47 -14.15
CA ILE A 208 4.41 1.25 -12.92
C ILE A 208 4.69 -0.17 -12.46
N GLU A 209 5.13 -0.33 -11.23
CA GLU A 209 5.49 -1.62 -10.64
C GLU A 209 4.82 -1.85 -9.29
N ASN A 210 4.46 -3.08 -9.01
CA ASN A 210 4.09 -3.50 -7.66
C ASN A 210 5.37 -3.78 -6.86
N LYS A 211 5.73 -2.88 -5.96
CA LYS A 211 6.87 -3.00 -5.04
C LYS A 211 6.45 -3.49 -3.66
N GLY A 212 5.15 -3.62 -3.41
CA GLY A 212 4.61 -4.20 -2.19
C GLY A 212 4.67 -5.73 -2.20
N GLN A 213 4.33 -6.33 -1.05
CA GLN A 213 4.30 -7.80 -0.89
C GLN A 213 2.96 -8.41 -1.28
N GLY A 214 1.92 -7.60 -1.44
CA GLY A 214 0.58 -8.06 -1.79
C GLY A 214 0.34 -8.13 -3.30
N THR A 215 -0.87 -8.51 -3.67
CA THR A 215 -1.33 -8.59 -5.06
C THR A 215 -2.32 -7.48 -5.37
N ALA A 216 -2.14 -6.79 -6.49
CA ALA A 216 -3.11 -5.84 -6.98
C ALA A 216 -4.30 -6.59 -7.61
N ILE A 217 -5.50 -6.34 -7.13
CA ILE A 217 -6.74 -6.96 -7.60
C ILE A 217 -7.72 -5.91 -8.11
N LYS A 218 -8.60 -6.31 -9.02
CA LYS A 218 -9.65 -5.43 -9.52
C LYS A 218 -10.73 -5.18 -8.45
N LYS A 219 -11.29 -3.97 -8.43
CA LYS A 219 -12.31 -3.57 -7.45
C LYS A 219 -13.53 -4.50 -7.45
N GLU A 220 -13.93 -5.00 -8.60
CA GLU A 220 -15.12 -5.83 -8.78
C GLU A 220 -15.02 -7.18 -8.07
N VAL A 221 -13.80 -7.72 -7.92
CA VAL A 221 -13.55 -9.03 -7.29
C VAL A 221 -13.13 -8.96 -5.83
N VAL A 222 -13.00 -7.76 -5.26
CA VAL A 222 -12.51 -7.55 -3.88
C VAL A 222 -13.34 -8.32 -2.87
N LYS A 223 -14.67 -8.25 -2.94
CA LYS A 223 -15.53 -8.96 -1.99
C LYS A 223 -15.29 -10.46 -2.03
N ASP A 224 -15.26 -11.04 -3.23
CA ASP A 224 -15.09 -12.48 -3.39
C ASP A 224 -13.69 -12.93 -2.93
N PHE A 225 -12.67 -12.17 -3.24
CA PHE A 225 -11.28 -12.49 -2.88
C PHE A 225 -11.01 -12.31 -1.38
N CYS A 226 -11.59 -11.30 -0.76
CA CYS A 226 -11.24 -10.88 0.60
C CYS A 226 -12.16 -11.45 1.69
N THR A 227 -13.25 -12.13 1.32
CA THR A 227 -14.22 -12.69 2.30
C THR A 227 -14.42 -14.20 2.19
N LYS A 228 -13.89 -14.83 1.14
CA LYS A 228 -13.86 -16.28 0.98
C LYS A 228 -12.55 -16.84 1.56
N SER A 229 -12.42 -16.88 2.86
CA SER A 229 -11.37 -17.60 3.59
C SER A 229 -11.98 -18.75 4.39
#